data_d8e82ec14317d53b2df448e906c86c63
#
_entry.id   d8e82ec14317d53b2df448e906c86c63
#
_cell.length_a   1.000
_cell.length_b   1.000
_cell.length_c   1.000
_cell.angle_alpha   90.00
_cell.angle_beta   90.00
_cell.angle_gamma   90.00
#
_symmetry.space_group_name_H-M   'P 1'
#
loop_
_entity.id
_entity.type
_entity.pdbx_description
1 polymer ?
#
loop_
_entity_poly.entity_id
_entity_poly.type
_entity_poly.pdbx_seq_one_letter_code
_entity_poly.pdbx_strand_id
1 'polypeptide(L)'
;EELNVFWQEEQPVIGIFIEQQLLGVACVTEPGSKLSGDRFWHWRLKMLLTAGYVSTKQLLEKEQRIHAAMPVQHYHMLAFIAISPQYQHLGLGHYLMHAVDSIVEQSPASLGIGVFVTLEKNKAFFSADHYQQVTELSFSKVKGTLMFRSRQSSPLTLVE
;
A
#
# COMPACT_ATOMS: atom_id res chain seq x y z
N GLU A 1 -1.57 6.96 15.03
CA GLU A 1 -1.88 5.59 15.50
C GLU A 1 -1.69 4.54 14.38
N GLU A 2 -2.11 4.79 13.14
CA GLU A 2 -1.96 3.83 12.03
C GLU A 2 -0.49 3.51 11.69
N LEU A 3 0.41 4.51 11.71
CA LEU A 3 1.85 4.30 11.46
C LEU A 3 2.50 3.39 12.50
N ASN A 4 2.04 3.43 13.75
CA ASN A 4 2.58 2.56 14.80
C ASN A 4 2.27 1.08 14.55
N VAL A 5 1.16 0.75 13.88
CA VAL A 5 0.83 -0.62 13.53
C VAL A 5 1.84 -1.16 12.52
N PHE A 6 2.18 -0.41 11.47
CA PHE A 6 3.19 -0.79 10.50
C PHE A 6 4.56 -1.02 11.13
N TRP A 7 4.94 -0.13 12.05
CA TRP A 7 6.21 -0.25 12.77
C TRP A 7 6.26 -1.47 13.69
N GLN A 8 5.17 -1.76 14.41
CA GLN A 8 5.08 -2.91 15.30
C GLN A 8 5.00 -4.25 14.57
N GLU A 9 4.43 -4.27 13.37
CA GLU A 9 4.32 -5.46 12.51
C GLU A 9 5.53 -5.64 11.56
N GLU A 10 6.59 -4.84 11.75
CA GLU A 10 7.82 -4.88 10.93
C GLU A 10 7.55 -4.69 9.42
N GLN A 11 6.44 -4.03 9.07
CA GLN A 11 6.12 -3.73 7.69
C GLN A 11 6.98 -2.55 7.19
N PRO A 12 7.38 -2.54 5.90
CA PRO A 12 8.19 -1.46 5.36
C PRO A 12 7.54 -0.08 5.50
N VAL A 13 8.25 0.81 6.18
CA VAL A 13 7.90 2.23 6.30
C VAL A 13 9.06 3.05 5.75
N ILE A 14 8.78 3.86 4.76
CA ILE A 14 9.76 4.68 4.03
C ILE A 14 9.50 6.13 4.36
N GLY A 15 10.53 6.87 4.75
CA GLY A 15 10.45 8.31 5.03
C GLY A 15 11.43 9.11 4.18
N ILE A 16 11.01 10.31 3.76
CA ILE A 16 11.90 11.33 3.20
C ILE A 16 12.17 12.37 4.28
N PHE A 17 13.45 12.61 4.54
CA PHE A 17 13.89 13.59 5.51
C PHE A 17 14.80 14.64 4.87
N ILE A 18 14.69 15.88 5.33
CA ILE A 18 15.73 16.89 5.19
C ILE A 18 16.20 17.22 6.61
N GLU A 19 17.50 16.99 6.86
CA GLU A 19 18.05 17.04 8.22
C GLU A 19 17.29 16.09 9.15
N GLN A 20 16.51 16.63 10.10
CA GLN A 20 15.70 15.85 11.04
C GLN A 20 14.18 16.01 10.80
N GLN A 21 13.79 16.74 9.76
CA GLN A 21 12.40 16.98 9.44
C GLN A 21 11.86 15.95 8.46
N LEU A 22 10.78 15.23 8.83
CA LEU A 22 10.06 14.31 7.96
C LEU A 22 9.21 15.10 6.97
N LEU A 23 9.45 14.91 5.66
CA LEU A 23 8.73 15.57 4.58
C LEU A 23 7.64 14.70 3.97
N GLY A 24 7.82 13.40 3.98
CA GLY A 24 6.88 12.46 3.41
C GLY A 24 7.12 11.04 3.90
N VAL A 25 6.09 10.20 3.78
CA VAL A 25 6.12 8.81 4.23
C VAL A 25 5.29 7.92 3.30
N ALA A 26 5.75 6.70 3.09
CA ALA A 26 5.00 5.62 2.46
C ALA A 26 5.05 4.37 3.33
N CYS A 27 3.92 3.66 3.41
CA CYS A 27 3.78 2.40 4.14
C CYS A 27 3.34 1.32 3.16
N VAL A 28 4.03 0.19 3.20
CA VAL A 28 3.83 -0.93 2.30
C VAL A 28 3.59 -2.20 3.12
N THR A 29 2.67 -3.05 2.70
CA THR A 29 2.51 -4.40 3.27
C THR A 29 3.18 -5.42 2.37
N GLU A 30 3.88 -6.37 2.98
CA GLU A 30 4.56 -7.44 2.26
C GLU A 30 3.59 -8.53 1.78
N PRO A 31 3.96 -9.30 0.70
CA PRO A 31 3.18 -10.41 0.21
C PRO A 31 2.97 -11.47 1.30
N GLY A 32 1.72 -11.90 1.49
CA GLY A 32 1.39 -12.94 2.46
C GLY A 32 1.52 -12.54 3.91
N SER A 33 1.79 -11.27 4.21
CA SER A 33 1.67 -10.74 5.55
C SER A 33 0.21 -10.85 5.98
N LYS A 34 -0.16 -12.00 6.51
CA LYS A 34 -1.28 -12.07 7.44
C LYS A 34 -0.79 -11.30 8.62
N LEU A 35 -1.31 -10.11 8.84
CA LEU A 35 -1.15 -9.37 10.09
C LEU A 35 -1.23 -10.42 11.21
N SER A 36 -0.12 -10.65 11.92
CA SER A 36 0.08 -11.88 12.70
C SER A 36 -1.07 -12.10 13.69
N GLY A 37 -1.57 -13.34 13.76
CA GLY A 37 -2.85 -13.70 14.35
C GLY A 37 -3.12 -13.15 15.74
N ASP A 38 -2.11 -13.13 16.63
CA ASP A 38 -2.29 -12.73 18.03
C ASP A 38 -2.36 -11.18 18.20
N ARG A 39 -1.49 -10.44 17.52
CA ARG A 39 -1.49 -8.97 17.55
C ARG A 39 -2.64 -8.37 16.77
N PHE A 40 -3.03 -9.04 15.68
CA PHE A 40 -4.22 -8.70 14.89
C PHE A 40 -5.51 -8.81 15.71
N TRP A 41 -5.62 -9.78 16.64
CA TRP A 41 -6.71 -9.88 17.59
C TRP A 41 -6.77 -8.68 18.54
N HIS A 42 -5.65 -8.22 19.06
CA HIS A 42 -5.60 -7.05 19.93
C HIS A 42 -5.99 -5.76 19.19
N TRP A 43 -5.52 -5.59 17.97
CA TRP A 43 -5.88 -4.45 17.14
C TRP A 43 -7.36 -4.50 16.71
N ARG A 44 -7.86 -5.67 16.29
CA ARG A 44 -9.29 -5.88 15.99
C ARG A 44 -10.17 -5.65 17.21
N LEU A 45 -9.76 -6.13 18.37
CA LEU A 45 -10.50 -5.91 19.61
C LEU A 45 -10.51 -4.42 19.96
N LYS A 46 -9.39 -3.72 19.81
CA LYS A 46 -9.30 -2.27 20.01
C LYS A 46 -10.14 -1.51 18.99
N MET A 47 -10.12 -1.89 17.71
CA MET A 47 -11.00 -1.33 16.69
C MET A 47 -12.49 -1.63 16.99
N LEU A 48 -12.81 -2.84 17.38
CA LEU A 48 -14.19 -3.22 17.75
C LEU A 48 -14.71 -2.37 18.92
N LEU A 49 -13.87 -2.11 19.90
CA LEU A 49 -14.20 -1.32 21.07
C LEU A 49 -14.29 0.19 20.77
N THR A 50 -13.48 0.69 19.83
CA THR A 50 -13.39 2.13 19.53
C THR A 50 -14.22 2.56 18.33
N ALA A 51 -14.23 1.78 17.26
CA ALA A 51 -14.94 2.10 16.00
C ALA A 51 -16.23 1.32 15.79
N GLY A 52 -16.49 0.29 16.60
CA GLY A 52 -17.70 -0.52 16.57
C GLY A 52 -17.66 -1.67 15.55
N TYR A 53 -18.58 -2.63 15.76
CA TYR A 53 -18.69 -3.86 14.96
C TYR A 53 -18.89 -3.62 13.46
N VAL A 54 -19.70 -2.62 13.10
CA VAL A 54 -20.03 -2.31 11.71
C VAL A 54 -18.80 -1.85 10.93
N SER A 55 -18.00 -0.97 11.53
CA SER A 55 -16.79 -0.45 10.89
C SER A 55 -15.72 -1.52 10.69
N THR A 56 -15.58 -2.42 11.64
CA THR A 56 -14.66 -3.56 11.56
C THR A 56 -15.06 -4.53 10.45
N LYS A 57 -16.37 -4.86 10.35
CA LYS A 57 -16.90 -5.70 9.28
C LYS A 57 -16.65 -5.08 7.89
N GLN A 58 -16.90 -3.79 7.74
CA GLN A 58 -16.69 -3.07 6.49
C GLN A 58 -15.21 -3.07 6.06
N LEU A 59 -14.28 -2.92 7.02
CA LEU A 59 -12.85 -2.98 6.73
C LEU A 59 -12.44 -4.37 6.23
N LEU A 60 -12.91 -5.43 6.88
CA LEU A 60 -12.63 -6.81 6.48
C LEU A 60 -13.20 -7.14 5.10
N GLU A 61 -14.42 -6.70 4.82
CA GLU A 61 -15.04 -6.87 3.51
C GLU A 61 -14.24 -6.13 2.43
N LYS A 62 -13.76 -4.90 2.73
CA LYS A 62 -12.89 -4.14 1.83
C LYS A 62 -11.61 -4.91 1.51
N GLU A 63 -10.91 -5.41 2.52
CA GLU A 63 -9.68 -6.19 2.35
C GLU A 63 -9.90 -7.45 1.52
N GLN A 64 -10.94 -8.21 1.82
CA GLN A 64 -11.28 -9.43 1.10
C GLN A 64 -11.61 -9.15 -0.38
N ARG A 65 -12.37 -8.10 -0.67
CA ARG A 65 -12.73 -7.74 -2.04
C ARG A 65 -11.54 -7.19 -2.83
N ILE A 66 -10.66 -6.42 -2.20
CA ILE A 66 -9.40 -5.99 -2.82
C ILE A 66 -8.55 -7.20 -3.16
N HIS A 67 -8.37 -8.13 -2.20
CA HIS A 67 -7.59 -9.34 -2.41
C HIS A 67 -8.17 -10.22 -3.53
N ALA A 68 -9.48 -10.40 -3.55
CA ALA A 68 -10.16 -11.18 -4.59
C ALA A 68 -10.06 -10.55 -5.99
N ALA A 69 -9.95 -9.23 -6.07
CA ALA A 69 -9.84 -8.49 -7.33
C ALA A 69 -8.40 -8.36 -7.85
N MET A 70 -7.39 -8.68 -7.03
CA MET A 70 -5.99 -8.60 -7.45
C MET A 70 -5.67 -9.61 -8.55
N PRO A 71 -4.89 -9.21 -9.59
CA PRO A 71 -4.54 -10.10 -10.70
C PRO A 71 -3.55 -11.20 -10.31
N VAL A 72 -2.91 -11.08 -9.14
CA VAL A 72 -1.91 -12.01 -8.62
C VAL A 72 -2.13 -12.29 -7.14
N GLN A 73 -1.61 -13.42 -6.63
CA GLN A 73 -1.82 -13.81 -5.23
C GLN A 73 -0.75 -13.25 -4.28
N HIS A 74 0.49 -13.07 -4.77
CA HIS A 74 1.62 -12.60 -3.98
C HIS A 74 2.02 -11.19 -4.43
N TYR A 75 1.63 -10.20 -3.69
CA TYR A 75 1.85 -8.80 -4.03
C TYR A 75 2.08 -7.94 -2.78
N HIS A 76 2.81 -6.85 -2.95
CA HIS A 76 2.84 -5.77 -1.98
C HIS A 76 1.59 -4.92 -2.12
N MET A 77 1.19 -4.26 -1.05
CA MET A 77 0.12 -3.26 -1.09
C MET A 77 0.64 -1.93 -0.55
N LEU A 78 0.54 -0.88 -1.36
CA LEU A 78 0.77 0.48 -0.87
C LEU A 78 -0.43 0.90 -0.03
N ALA A 79 -0.26 0.84 1.29
CA ALA A 79 -1.33 1.13 2.22
C ALA A 79 -1.51 2.63 2.44
N PHE A 80 -0.40 3.38 2.38
CA PHE A 80 -0.40 4.80 2.67
C PHE A 80 0.77 5.51 1.98
N ILE A 81 0.52 6.69 1.43
CA ILE A 81 1.54 7.63 0.96
C ILE A 81 1.09 9.05 1.25
N ALA A 82 1.96 9.84 1.83
CA ALA A 82 1.69 11.25 2.11
C ALA A 82 2.96 12.10 2.02
N ILE A 83 2.78 13.33 1.54
CA ILE A 83 3.79 14.39 1.55
C ILE A 83 3.23 15.57 2.36
N SER A 84 4.05 16.12 3.22
CA SER A 84 3.70 17.33 3.97
C SER A 84 3.20 18.43 3.03
N PRO A 85 2.08 19.11 3.32
CA PRO A 85 1.43 20.03 2.39
C PRO A 85 2.35 21.10 1.79
N GLN A 86 3.26 21.64 2.59
CA GLN A 86 4.21 22.67 2.16
C GLN A 86 5.29 22.17 1.19
N TYR A 87 5.45 20.85 1.04
CA TYR A 87 6.44 20.20 0.17
C TYR A 87 5.79 19.39 -0.96
N GLN A 88 4.48 19.51 -1.14
CA GLN A 88 3.77 18.91 -2.27
C GLN A 88 4.16 19.60 -3.58
N HIS A 89 3.91 18.91 -4.69
CA HIS A 89 4.21 19.38 -6.07
C HIS A 89 5.71 19.62 -6.38
N LEU A 90 6.61 19.11 -5.52
CA LEU A 90 8.07 19.16 -5.72
C LEU A 90 8.65 17.82 -6.21
N GLY A 91 7.80 16.88 -6.64
CA GLY A 91 8.23 15.57 -7.11
C GLY A 91 8.55 14.55 -6.01
N LEU A 92 8.43 14.91 -4.72
CA LEU A 92 8.80 14.03 -3.60
C LEU A 92 7.97 12.75 -3.53
N GLY A 93 6.72 12.78 -4.02
CA GLY A 93 5.90 11.58 -4.13
C GLY A 93 6.51 10.54 -5.05
N HIS A 94 7.09 10.93 -6.18
CA HIS A 94 7.78 10.03 -7.10
C HIS A 94 9.07 9.45 -6.48
N TYR A 95 9.81 10.23 -5.67
CA TYR A 95 10.95 9.69 -4.92
C TYR A 95 10.53 8.61 -3.93
N LEU A 96 9.41 8.79 -3.22
CA LEU A 96 8.85 7.73 -2.37
C LEU A 96 8.46 6.49 -3.19
N MET A 97 7.84 6.69 -4.35
CA MET A 97 7.46 5.57 -5.23
C MET A 97 8.69 4.81 -5.74
N HIS A 98 9.78 5.48 -6.10
CA HIS A 98 11.03 4.80 -6.45
C HIS A 98 11.60 3.94 -5.32
N ALA A 99 11.52 4.42 -4.07
CA ALA A 99 11.95 3.63 -2.92
C ALA A 99 11.01 2.43 -2.67
N VAL A 100 9.70 2.61 -2.82
CA VAL A 100 8.70 1.52 -2.79
C VAL A 100 9.01 0.49 -3.87
N ASP A 101 9.30 0.93 -5.09
CA ASP A 101 9.67 0.06 -6.21
C ASP A 101 10.90 -0.79 -5.88
N SER A 102 11.92 -0.19 -5.28
CA SER A 102 13.13 -0.91 -4.88
C SER A 102 12.82 -2.05 -3.89
N ILE A 103 11.89 -1.85 -2.96
CA ILE A 103 11.44 -2.91 -2.03
C ILE A 103 10.75 -4.04 -2.81
N VAL A 104 9.86 -3.70 -3.73
CA VAL A 104 9.13 -4.69 -4.54
C VAL A 104 10.08 -5.51 -5.41
N GLU A 105 11.04 -4.85 -6.07
CA GLU A 105 12.01 -5.51 -6.95
C GLU A 105 12.98 -6.42 -6.19
N GLN A 106 13.34 -6.08 -4.95
CA GLN A 106 14.20 -6.89 -4.09
C GLN A 106 13.48 -8.09 -3.46
N SER A 107 12.16 -8.14 -3.51
CA SER A 107 11.37 -9.25 -2.92
C SER A 107 11.07 -10.34 -3.95
N PRO A 108 11.76 -11.51 -3.90
CA PRO A 108 11.50 -12.60 -4.85
C PRO A 108 10.08 -13.17 -4.73
N ALA A 109 9.45 -13.04 -3.57
CA ALA A 109 8.09 -13.51 -3.32
C ALA A 109 7.02 -12.62 -3.93
N SER A 110 7.36 -11.38 -4.33
CA SER A 110 6.39 -10.43 -4.86
C SER A 110 6.28 -10.49 -6.37
N LEU A 111 5.06 -10.48 -6.88
CA LEU A 111 4.75 -10.37 -8.31
C LEU A 111 4.41 -8.93 -8.74
N GLY A 112 4.34 -8.01 -7.78
CA GLY A 112 4.03 -6.60 -8.04
C GLY A 112 3.48 -5.89 -6.83
N ILE A 113 2.89 -4.72 -7.06
CA ILE A 113 2.32 -3.88 -6.02
C ILE A 113 0.96 -3.33 -6.43
N GLY A 114 0.01 -3.36 -5.51
CA GLY A 114 -1.31 -2.78 -5.64
C GLY A 114 -1.46 -1.48 -4.86
N VAL A 115 -2.41 -0.67 -5.27
CA VAL A 115 -2.88 0.51 -4.54
C VAL A 115 -4.38 0.69 -4.74
N PHE A 116 -5.09 1.09 -3.70
CA PHE A 116 -6.50 1.44 -3.78
C PHE A 116 -6.67 2.97 -3.71
N VAL A 117 -6.97 3.57 -4.85
CA VAL A 117 -7.04 5.03 -5.04
C VAL A 117 -8.47 5.50 -4.88
N THR A 118 -8.75 6.29 -3.84
CA THR A 118 -10.10 6.82 -3.55
C THR A 118 -10.37 8.20 -4.15
N LEU A 119 -9.32 8.96 -4.50
CA LEU A 119 -9.43 10.27 -5.12
C LEU A 119 -9.04 10.20 -6.59
N GLU A 120 -9.98 10.52 -7.47
CA GLU A 120 -9.79 10.48 -8.93
C GLU A 120 -8.53 11.24 -9.39
N LYS A 121 -8.29 12.42 -8.81
CA LYS A 121 -7.11 13.24 -9.12
C LYS A 121 -5.76 12.54 -8.88
N ASN A 122 -5.73 11.53 -7.99
CA ASN A 122 -4.50 10.79 -7.68
C ASN A 122 -4.24 9.64 -8.65
N LYS A 123 -5.20 9.25 -9.51
CA LYS A 123 -4.98 8.20 -10.52
C LYS A 123 -3.86 8.55 -11.49
N ALA A 124 -3.80 9.82 -11.93
CA ALA A 124 -2.76 10.29 -12.84
C ALA A 124 -1.35 10.13 -12.26
N PHE A 125 -1.19 10.34 -10.96
CA PHE A 125 0.07 10.14 -10.24
C PHE A 125 0.54 8.68 -10.34
N PHE A 126 -0.34 7.73 -10.04
CA PHE A 126 0.00 6.30 -10.12
C PHE A 126 0.15 5.82 -11.57
N SER A 127 -0.64 6.32 -12.51
CA SER A 127 -0.50 5.98 -13.92
C SER A 127 0.86 6.42 -14.50
N ALA A 128 1.40 7.56 -14.04
CA ALA A 128 2.73 8.03 -14.41
C ALA A 128 3.84 7.06 -13.94
N ASP A 129 3.62 6.34 -12.83
CA ASP A 129 4.51 5.31 -12.31
C ASP A 129 4.12 3.88 -12.79
N HIS A 130 3.47 3.77 -13.95
CA HIS A 130 3.13 2.53 -14.65
C HIS A 130 2.10 1.63 -13.94
N TYR A 131 1.34 2.14 -12.98
CA TYR A 131 0.20 1.42 -12.43
C TYR A 131 -0.95 1.39 -13.43
N GLN A 132 -1.52 0.22 -13.63
CA GLN A 132 -2.67 0.01 -14.50
C GLN A 132 -3.93 -0.19 -13.66
N GLN A 133 -5.05 0.32 -14.14
CA GLN A 133 -6.34 0.10 -13.51
C GLN A 133 -6.74 -1.38 -13.63
N VAL A 134 -7.07 -1.99 -12.50
CA VAL A 134 -7.60 -3.37 -12.45
C VAL A 134 -9.13 -3.34 -12.46
N THR A 135 -9.73 -2.64 -11.51
CA THR A 135 -11.19 -2.53 -11.39
C THR A 135 -11.58 -1.36 -10.47
N GLU A 136 -12.85 -0.98 -10.52
CA GLU A 136 -13.45 -0.07 -9.55
C GLU A 136 -14.17 -0.87 -8.46
N LEU A 137 -14.00 -0.47 -7.22
CA LEU A 137 -14.64 -1.07 -6.08
C LEU A 137 -15.38 -0.01 -5.27
N SER A 138 -16.52 -0.40 -4.72
CA SER A 138 -17.33 0.45 -3.84
C SER A 138 -17.58 -0.27 -2.52
N PHE A 139 -17.30 0.43 -1.42
CA PHE A 139 -17.48 -0.08 -0.06
C PHE A 139 -18.32 0.93 0.73
N SER A 140 -19.57 0.62 0.99
CA SER A 140 -20.49 1.54 1.67
C SER A 140 -20.53 2.91 0.95
N LYS A 141 -19.92 3.94 1.52
CA LYS A 141 -19.88 5.30 0.97
C LYS A 141 -18.57 5.64 0.22
N VAL A 142 -17.59 4.74 0.22
CA VAL A 142 -16.28 4.97 -0.40
C VAL A 142 -16.20 4.22 -1.72
N LYS A 143 -15.93 4.96 -2.79
CA LYS A 143 -15.56 4.42 -4.10
C LYS A 143 -14.08 4.62 -4.34
N GLY A 144 -13.48 3.70 -5.06
CA GLY A 144 -12.09 3.84 -5.46
C GLY A 144 -11.72 2.89 -6.58
N THR A 145 -10.56 3.13 -7.14
CA THR A 145 -9.99 2.33 -8.22
C THR A 145 -8.84 1.50 -7.66
N LEU A 146 -8.91 0.19 -7.85
CA LEU A 146 -7.79 -0.69 -7.61
C LEU A 146 -6.85 -0.60 -8.79
N MET A 147 -5.60 -0.26 -8.53
CA MET A 147 -4.55 -0.19 -9.54
C MET A 147 -3.42 -1.13 -9.16
N PHE A 148 -2.72 -1.66 -10.16
CA PHE A 148 -1.65 -2.63 -9.98
C PHE A 148 -0.50 -2.36 -10.94
N ARG A 149 0.73 -2.54 -10.46
CA ARG A 149 1.95 -2.55 -11.25
C ARG A 149 2.67 -3.88 -11.05
N SER A 150 2.93 -4.58 -12.13
CA SER A 150 3.72 -5.81 -12.10
C SER A 150 5.17 -5.50 -11.74
N ARG A 151 5.79 -6.41 -10.99
CA ARG A 151 7.24 -6.41 -10.80
C ARG A 151 7.92 -6.51 -12.16
N GLN A 152 8.95 -5.71 -12.38
CA GLN A 152 9.79 -5.85 -13.56
C GLN A 152 10.66 -7.09 -13.36
N SER A 153 10.40 -8.14 -14.13
CA SER A 153 11.32 -9.27 -14.18
C SER A 153 12.65 -8.74 -14.69
N SER A 154 13.72 -8.88 -13.91
CA SER A 154 15.06 -8.71 -14.44
C SER A 154 15.19 -9.60 -15.68
N PRO A 155 15.69 -9.12 -16.84
CA PRO A 155 15.96 -9.99 -17.95
C PRO A 155 16.87 -11.12 -17.44
N LEU A 156 16.43 -12.37 -17.57
CA LEU A 156 17.26 -13.54 -17.34
C LEU A 156 18.51 -13.33 -18.18
N THR A 157 19.63 -13.03 -17.55
CA THR A 157 20.93 -13.09 -18.19
C THR A 157 21.12 -14.57 -18.48
N LEU A 158 20.83 -15.00 -19.71
CA LEU A 158 21.30 -16.28 -20.21
C LEU A 158 22.80 -16.23 -20.17
N VAL A 159 23.40 -16.87 -19.16
CA VAL A 159 24.81 -17.18 -19.16
C VAL A 159 24.97 -18.34 -20.15
N GLU A 160 25.53 -18.01 -21.32
CA GLU A 160 26.07 -19.02 -22.24
C GLU A 160 27.29 -19.71 -21.63
#